data_0f6bb2df41162c9c25f85a2185460fae
#
_entry.id   0f6bb2df41162c9c25f85a2185460fae
#
_cell.length_a   1.000
_cell.length_b   1.000
_cell.length_c   1.000
_cell.angle_alpha   90.00
_cell.angle_beta   90.00
_cell.angle_gamma   90.00
#
_symmetry.space_group_name_H-M   'P 1'
#
loop_
_entity.id
_entity.type
_entity.pdbx_description
1 polymer ?
#
loop_
_entity_poly.entity_id
_entity_poly.type
_entity_poly.pdbx_seq_one_letter_code
_entity_poly.pdbx_strand_id
1 'polypeptide(L)'
;RGRDVVLHGAGVNLEDYPCQPYPQEGMVRFLFVGRVMHEKGVDELFAAARRMKQTYGDGVEFHIVGSFEEGYKPLMDELEQTGVVKYHGYQSDMKHFYAMADCVVLPSYHEGMSNVLLEAAASGRPLITSDIPGCREAVEPGVSGYLCPARDADALYAAMRQFLELPPAQRAAMGAASHDWIARNFDKKAVVAETVAALL
;
A
#
# COMPACT_ATOMS: atom_id res chain seq x y z
N ARG A 1 30.72 -20.49 -14.10
CA ARG A 1 29.62 -20.50 -13.10
C ARG A 1 28.97 -19.14 -13.18
N GLY A 2 27.82 -19.03 -13.86
CA GLY A 2 27.03 -17.81 -13.88
C GLY A 2 26.65 -17.44 -12.45
N ARG A 3 26.84 -16.17 -12.08
CA ARG A 3 26.25 -15.63 -10.84
C ARG A 3 24.79 -15.32 -11.17
N ASP A 4 23.84 -15.97 -10.52
CA ASP A 4 22.46 -15.55 -10.56
C ASP A 4 22.37 -14.21 -9.86
N VAL A 5 22.05 -13.16 -10.62
CA VAL A 5 21.83 -11.81 -10.09
C VAL A 5 20.32 -11.66 -9.90
N VAL A 6 19.88 -11.54 -8.67
CA VAL A 6 18.49 -11.21 -8.36
C VAL A 6 18.30 -9.70 -8.61
N LEU A 7 17.56 -9.36 -9.65
CA LEU A 7 17.20 -7.98 -9.94
C LEU A 7 15.96 -7.60 -9.10
N HIS A 8 16.05 -6.49 -8.37
CA HIS A 8 14.96 -5.96 -7.54
C HIS A 8 13.87 -5.22 -8.34
N GLY A 9 13.52 -5.72 -9.55
CA GLY A 9 12.56 -5.06 -10.43
C GLY A 9 13.08 -3.75 -11.02
N ALA A 10 12.18 -2.85 -11.44
CA ALA A 10 12.56 -1.58 -12.07
C ALA A 10 12.91 -0.46 -11.05
N GLY A 11 12.64 -0.67 -9.77
CA GLY A 11 12.78 0.38 -8.75
C GLY A 11 11.78 1.53 -8.91
N VAL A 12 11.86 2.53 -8.03
CA VAL A 12 11.06 3.75 -8.06
C VAL A 12 11.95 4.99 -8.21
N ASN A 13 11.49 5.98 -8.98
CA ASN A 13 12.17 7.27 -9.06
C ASN A 13 11.77 8.13 -7.85
N LEU A 14 12.67 8.31 -6.91
CA LEU A 14 12.44 9.08 -5.68
C LEU A 14 12.16 10.57 -5.95
N GLU A 15 12.62 11.12 -7.09
CA GLU A 15 12.34 12.50 -7.48
C GLU A 15 10.88 12.68 -7.91
N ASP A 16 10.26 11.63 -8.49
CA ASP A 16 8.84 11.66 -8.88
C ASP A 16 7.93 11.48 -7.66
N TYR A 17 8.39 10.75 -6.64
CA TYR A 17 7.66 10.45 -5.40
C TYR A 17 8.47 10.88 -4.17
N PRO A 18 8.69 12.20 -3.97
CA PRO A 18 9.44 12.68 -2.82
C PRO A 18 8.67 12.39 -1.52
N CYS A 19 9.40 12.15 -0.43
CA CYS A 19 8.82 11.96 0.88
C CYS A 19 7.92 13.16 1.25
N GLN A 20 6.66 12.89 1.52
CA GLN A 20 5.67 13.89 1.89
C GLN A 20 5.51 13.96 3.41
N PRO A 21 5.20 15.13 3.98
CA PRO A 21 4.82 15.21 5.38
C PRO A 21 3.74 14.18 5.72
N TYR A 22 3.87 13.57 6.89
CA TYR A 22 2.87 12.63 7.35
C TYR A 22 1.57 13.37 7.70
N PRO A 23 0.37 12.82 7.39
CA PRO A 23 -0.89 13.47 7.72
C PRO A 23 -0.99 13.82 9.21
N GLN A 24 -1.67 14.92 9.50
CA GLN A 24 -1.87 15.36 10.88
C GLN A 24 -2.88 14.47 11.60
N GLU A 25 -2.88 14.55 12.93
CA GLU A 25 -3.78 13.80 13.81
C GLU A 25 -5.25 13.93 13.42
N GLY A 26 -5.99 12.87 13.65
CA GLY A 26 -7.42 12.79 13.37
C GLY A 26 -7.80 11.41 12.85
N MET A 27 -8.69 11.40 11.91
CA MET A 27 -9.15 10.19 11.22
C MET A 27 -8.03 9.53 10.42
N VAL A 28 -7.93 8.20 10.51
CA VAL A 28 -6.96 7.41 9.76
C VAL A 28 -7.49 7.05 8.38
N ARG A 29 -6.74 7.39 7.34
CA ARG A 29 -7.09 7.15 5.93
C ARG A 29 -6.28 6.00 5.38
N PHE A 30 -6.94 4.89 5.11
CA PHE A 30 -6.39 3.77 4.36
C PHE A 30 -6.62 3.99 2.87
N LEU A 31 -5.59 3.79 2.06
CA LEU A 31 -5.65 3.94 0.61
C LEU A 31 -5.34 2.62 -0.08
N PHE A 32 -6.23 2.19 -0.96
CA PHE A 32 -5.99 1.14 -1.95
C PHE A 32 -5.83 1.78 -3.33
N VAL A 33 -4.79 1.35 -4.05
CA VAL A 33 -4.54 1.76 -5.43
C VAL A 33 -4.38 0.52 -6.29
N GLY A 34 -5.23 0.39 -7.27
CA GLY A 34 -5.19 -0.72 -8.20
C GLY A 34 -6.53 -1.01 -8.84
N ARG A 35 -6.52 -1.95 -9.77
CA ARG A 35 -7.78 -2.43 -10.33
C ARG A 35 -8.56 -3.19 -9.27
N VAL A 36 -9.82 -2.85 -9.08
CA VAL A 36 -10.73 -3.58 -8.19
C VAL A 36 -11.10 -4.89 -8.87
N MET A 37 -10.45 -5.96 -8.44
CA MET A 37 -10.60 -7.32 -8.95
C MET A 37 -10.15 -8.33 -7.90
N HIS A 38 -10.64 -9.55 -8.01
CA HIS A 38 -10.42 -10.61 -7.02
C HIS A 38 -8.94 -10.83 -6.67
N GLU A 39 -8.07 -10.88 -7.68
CA GLU A 39 -6.64 -11.14 -7.50
C GLU A 39 -5.90 -10.02 -6.74
N LYS A 40 -6.52 -8.85 -6.62
CA LYS A 40 -6.00 -7.74 -5.80
C LYS A 40 -6.43 -7.83 -4.33
N GLY A 41 -7.16 -8.89 -3.94
CA GLY A 41 -7.58 -9.12 -2.56
C GLY A 41 -8.60 -8.10 -2.06
N VAL A 42 -9.41 -7.54 -2.98
CA VAL A 42 -10.39 -6.51 -2.65
C VAL A 42 -11.54 -7.07 -1.82
N ASP A 43 -11.84 -8.35 -1.92
CA ASP A 43 -12.87 -9.01 -1.13
C ASP A 43 -12.50 -9.00 0.36
N GLU A 44 -11.25 -9.33 0.67
CA GLU A 44 -10.68 -9.25 2.02
C GLU A 44 -10.62 -7.80 2.51
N LEU A 45 -10.21 -6.88 1.64
CA LEU A 45 -10.15 -5.45 1.97
C LEU A 45 -11.53 -4.92 2.34
N PHE A 46 -12.56 -5.20 1.56
CA PHE A 46 -13.91 -4.69 1.81
C PHE A 46 -14.54 -5.36 3.04
N ALA A 47 -14.29 -6.65 3.27
CA ALA A 47 -14.71 -7.32 4.51
C ALA A 47 -14.05 -6.67 5.74
N ALA A 48 -12.75 -6.43 5.69
CA ALA A 48 -12.03 -5.77 6.76
C ALA A 48 -12.46 -4.31 6.94
N ALA A 49 -12.68 -3.56 5.86
CA ALA A 49 -13.14 -2.17 5.89
C ALA A 49 -14.52 -2.03 6.56
N ARG A 50 -15.47 -2.92 6.25
CA ARG A 50 -16.77 -2.95 6.92
C ARG A 50 -16.64 -3.13 8.43
N ARG A 51 -15.80 -4.06 8.87
CA ARG A 51 -15.54 -4.31 10.28
C ARG A 51 -14.87 -3.12 10.97
N MET A 52 -13.90 -2.49 10.30
CA MET A 52 -13.25 -1.27 10.81
C MET A 52 -14.25 -0.14 10.97
N LYS A 53 -15.12 0.10 9.98
CA LYS A 53 -16.18 1.12 10.06
C LYS A 53 -17.19 0.83 11.18
N GLN A 54 -17.56 -0.43 11.38
CA GLN A 54 -18.44 -0.84 12.48
C GLN A 54 -17.81 -0.58 13.87
N THR A 55 -16.49 -0.76 13.98
CA THR A 55 -15.78 -0.63 15.27
C THR A 55 -15.38 0.81 15.56
N TYR A 56 -14.90 1.55 14.55
CA TYR A 56 -14.24 2.86 14.74
C TYR A 56 -15.04 4.03 14.12
N GLY A 57 -16.13 3.76 13.41
CA GLY A 57 -17.02 4.79 12.84
C GLY A 57 -16.26 5.80 11.97
N ASP A 58 -16.36 7.08 12.33
CA ASP A 58 -15.72 8.18 11.63
C ASP A 58 -14.22 8.33 11.94
N GLY A 59 -13.68 7.50 12.82
CA GLY A 59 -12.23 7.45 13.11
C GLY A 59 -11.40 6.84 11.97
N VAL A 60 -12.04 6.27 10.95
CA VAL A 60 -11.36 5.60 9.82
C VAL A 60 -12.06 5.88 8.50
N GLU A 61 -11.29 6.07 7.44
CA GLU A 61 -11.75 6.15 6.05
C GLU A 61 -11.00 5.19 5.15
N PHE A 62 -11.69 4.71 4.12
CA PHE A 62 -11.10 3.86 3.07
C PHE A 62 -11.27 4.53 1.72
N HIS A 63 -10.15 4.80 1.06
CA HIS A 63 -10.08 5.42 -0.25
C HIS A 63 -9.66 4.38 -1.28
N ILE A 64 -10.43 4.26 -2.35
CA ILE A 64 -10.20 3.30 -3.43
C ILE A 64 -9.93 4.07 -4.73
N VAL A 65 -8.76 3.85 -5.32
CA VAL A 65 -8.34 4.48 -6.57
C VAL A 65 -8.03 3.42 -7.61
N GLY A 66 -8.64 3.53 -8.77
CA GLY A 66 -8.45 2.63 -9.91
C GLY A 66 -9.75 2.30 -10.63
N SER A 67 -9.63 1.57 -11.72
CA SER A 67 -10.80 0.99 -12.39
C SER A 67 -11.28 -0.26 -11.65
N PHE A 68 -12.48 -0.72 -11.93
CA PHE A 68 -12.98 -2.00 -11.43
C PHE A 68 -13.42 -2.90 -12.57
N GLU A 69 -13.43 -4.21 -12.34
CA GLU A 69 -14.09 -5.17 -13.22
C GLU A 69 -15.61 -5.01 -13.09
N GLU A 70 -16.33 -5.17 -14.20
CA GLU A 70 -17.76 -4.90 -14.27
C GLU A 70 -18.58 -5.65 -13.21
N GLY A 71 -18.16 -6.87 -12.84
CA GLY A 71 -18.78 -7.66 -11.77
C GLY A 71 -18.72 -7.01 -10.38
N TYR A 72 -17.80 -6.08 -10.14
CA TYR A 72 -17.67 -5.37 -8.87
C TYR A 72 -18.53 -4.11 -8.76
N LYS A 73 -19.15 -3.66 -9.86
CA LYS A 73 -19.93 -2.42 -9.84
C LYS A 73 -21.02 -2.41 -8.77
N PRO A 74 -21.89 -3.43 -8.62
CA PRO A 74 -22.94 -3.41 -7.61
C PRO A 74 -22.39 -3.31 -6.17
N LEU A 75 -21.25 -4.00 -5.91
CA LEU A 75 -20.60 -3.97 -4.61
C LEU A 75 -19.97 -2.60 -4.34
N MET A 76 -19.32 -1.99 -5.34
CA MET A 76 -18.74 -0.66 -5.20
C MET A 76 -19.81 0.40 -4.94
N ASP A 77 -20.93 0.37 -5.69
CA ASP A 77 -22.06 1.28 -5.48
C ASP A 77 -22.64 1.15 -4.04
N GLU A 78 -22.77 -0.07 -3.54
CA GLU A 78 -23.25 -0.33 -2.18
C GLU A 78 -22.27 0.16 -1.11
N LEU A 79 -20.94 -0.08 -1.29
CA LEU A 79 -19.92 0.34 -0.35
C LEU A 79 -19.80 1.87 -0.26
N GLU A 80 -19.96 2.58 -1.37
CA GLU A 80 -20.02 4.04 -1.39
C GLU A 80 -21.30 4.55 -0.74
N GLN A 81 -22.45 3.99 -1.11
CA GLN A 81 -23.75 4.39 -0.59
C GLN A 81 -23.83 4.22 0.93
N THR A 82 -23.23 3.17 1.47
CA THR A 82 -23.14 2.90 2.91
C THR A 82 -21.99 3.63 3.62
N GLY A 83 -21.17 4.38 2.89
CA GLY A 83 -20.04 5.15 3.44
C GLY A 83 -18.88 4.29 3.93
N VAL A 84 -18.81 3.02 3.51
CA VAL A 84 -17.68 2.13 3.85
C VAL A 84 -16.42 2.54 3.11
N VAL A 85 -16.55 2.92 1.83
CA VAL A 85 -15.44 3.40 1.01
C VAL A 85 -15.75 4.74 0.35
N LYS A 86 -14.70 5.44 -0.06
CA LYS A 86 -14.73 6.59 -0.99
C LYS A 86 -14.04 6.16 -2.27
N TYR A 87 -14.80 6.01 -3.33
CA TYR A 87 -14.28 5.62 -4.64
C TYR A 87 -13.91 6.84 -5.47
N HIS A 88 -12.72 6.85 -6.05
CA HIS A 88 -12.18 7.99 -6.81
C HIS A 88 -12.03 7.71 -8.31
N GLY A 89 -12.40 6.51 -8.76
CA GLY A 89 -12.16 6.11 -10.15
C GLY A 89 -10.67 5.96 -10.48
N TYR A 90 -10.39 5.88 -11.77
CA TYR A 90 -9.02 5.88 -12.26
C TYR A 90 -8.41 7.27 -12.16
N GLN A 91 -7.19 7.35 -11.62
CA GLN A 91 -6.43 8.58 -11.49
C GLN A 91 -5.04 8.40 -12.10
N SER A 92 -4.57 9.38 -12.85
CA SER A 92 -3.23 9.38 -13.44
C SER A 92 -2.18 10.04 -12.53
N ASP A 93 -2.60 10.98 -11.68
CA ASP A 93 -1.74 11.60 -10.67
C ASP A 93 -2.05 11.05 -9.28
N MET A 94 -1.11 10.26 -8.76
CA MET A 94 -1.24 9.60 -7.46
C MET A 94 -0.65 10.40 -6.29
N LYS A 95 0.10 11.48 -6.56
CA LYS A 95 0.84 12.23 -5.52
C LYS A 95 -0.09 12.77 -4.43
N HIS A 96 -1.23 13.33 -4.85
CA HIS A 96 -2.23 13.82 -3.90
C HIS A 96 -2.79 12.72 -3.01
N PHE A 97 -3.07 11.53 -3.59
CA PHE A 97 -3.63 10.40 -2.84
C PHE A 97 -2.62 9.83 -1.85
N TYR A 98 -1.35 9.67 -2.26
CA TYR A 98 -0.30 9.27 -1.32
C TYR A 98 -0.11 10.33 -0.22
N ALA A 99 -0.13 11.62 -0.55
CA ALA A 99 0.05 12.68 0.44
C ALA A 99 -1.05 12.69 1.52
N MET A 100 -2.29 12.39 1.15
CA MET A 100 -3.41 12.38 2.10
C MET A 100 -3.55 11.09 2.91
N ALA A 101 -2.97 9.98 2.45
CA ALA A 101 -3.12 8.67 3.08
C ALA A 101 -2.27 8.55 4.35
N ASP A 102 -2.79 7.88 5.37
CA ASP A 102 -2.04 7.47 6.55
C ASP A 102 -1.33 6.13 6.33
N CYS A 103 -1.92 5.25 5.52
CA CYS A 103 -1.38 3.93 5.19
C CYS A 103 -1.91 3.46 3.83
N VAL A 104 -1.05 2.79 3.05
CA VAL A 104 -1.47 2.13 1.81
C VAL A 104 -1.65 0.64 2.06
N VAL A 105 -2.79 0.10 1.62
CA VAL A 105 -3.17 -1.30 1.81
C VAL A 105 -3.30 -1.97 0.44
N LEU A 106 -2.52 -3.03 0.20
CA LEU A 106 -2.56 -3.80 -1.04
C LEU A 106 -2.51 -5.30 -0.73
N PRO A 107 -3.65 -5.97 -0.50
CA PRO A 107 -3.71 -7.37 -0.11
C PRO A 107 -3.72 -8.33 -1.31
N SER A 108 -2.93 -8.05 -2.34
CA SER A 108 -2.89 -8.82 -3.59
C SER A 108 -2.50 -10.28 -3.36
N TYR A 109 -2.99 -11.16 -4.23
CA TYR A 109 -2.61 -12.58 -4.25
C TYR A 109 -1.37 -12.85 -5.09
N HIS A 110 -1.13 -12.02 -6.11
CA HIS A 110 0.02 -12.11 -7.01
C HIS A 110 0.46 -10.71 -7.42
N GLU A 111 1.77 -10.48 -7.36
CA GLU A 111 2.41 -9.29 -7.90
C GLU A 111 3.75 -9.68 -8.52
N GLY A 112 4.18 -8.92 -9.55
CA GLY A 112 5.59 -8.86 -9.90
C GLY A 112 6.34 -8.10 -8.80
N MET A 113 6.89 -6.93 -9.11
CA MET A 113 7.23 -5.94 -8.07
C MET A 113 6.14 -4.86 -8.13
N SER A 114 5.45 -4.63 -7.00
CA SER A 114 4.34 -3.67 -6.97
C SER A 114 4.83 -2.23 -6.99
N ASN A 115 4.66 -1.55 -8.12
CA ASN A 115 4.99 -0.11 -8.24
C ASN A 115 4.19 0.73 -7.23
N VAL A 116 2.94 0.38 -6.98
CA VAL A 116 2.08 1.08 -6.00
C VAL A 116 2.73 1.08 -4.61
N LEU A 117 3.26 -0.05 -4.16
CA LEU A 117 3.94 -0.14 -2.86
C LEU A 117 5.23 0.67 -2.86
N LEU A 118 6.03 0.61 -3.93
CA LEU A 118 7.26 1.39 -4.04
C LEU A 118 6.99 2.90 -4.03
N GLU A 119 5.99 3.37 -4.79
CA GLU A 119 5.58 4.77 -4.87
C GLU A 119 5.03 5.30 -3.54
N ALA A 120 4.16 4.51 -2.90
CA ALA A 120 3.58 4.85 -1.60
C ALA A 120 4.66 4.96 -0.52
N ALA A 121 5.56 3.98 -0.45
CA ALA A 121 6.67 3.98 0.50
C ALA A 121 7.66 5.12 0.23
N ALA A 122 8.02 5.38 -1.05
CA ALA A 122 8.83 6.54 -1.43
C ALA A 122 8.19 7.86 -0.99
N SER A 123 6.86 7.95 -1.04
CA SER A 123 6.10 9.10 -0.54
C SER A 123 6.00 9.15 1.00
N GLY A 124 6.65 8.26 1.74
CA GLY A 124 6.66 8.22 3.20
C GLY A 124 5.39 7.61 3.80
N ARG A 125 4.76 6.65 3.13
CA ARG A 125 3.54 5.98 3.63
C ARG A 125 3.85 4.59 4.14
N PRO A 126 3.43 4.24 5.36
CA PRO A 126 3.42 2.87 5.84
C PRO A 126 2.61 1.97 4.92
N LEU A 127 3.01 0.70 4.86
CA LEU A 127 2.37 -0.28 3.99
C LEU A 127 1.74 -1.41 4.81
N ILE A 128 0.56 -1.86 4.39
CA ILE A 128 -0.02 -3.14 4.81
C ILE A 128 -0.26 -3.96 3.54
N THR A 129 0.40 -5.10 3.42
CA THR A 129 0.33 -5.89 2.19
C THR A 129 0.44 -7.38 2.47
N SER A 130 0.15 -8.19 1.45
CA SER A 130 0.28 -9.64 1.56
C SER A 130 1.74 -10.09 1.64
N ASP A 131 1.99 -11.13 2.43
CA ASP A 131 3.28 -11.79 2.52
C ASP A 131 3.51 -12.73 1.31
N ILE A 132 3.67 -12.12 0.14
CA ILE A 132 3.92 -12.78 -1.14
C ILE A 132 5.13 -12.13 -1.84
N PRO A 133 5.80 -12.85 -2.77
CA PRO A 133 6.79 -12.23 -3.66
C PRO A 133 6.21 -11.03 -4.42
N GLY A 134 7.01 -9.97 -4.55
CA GLY A 134 6.60 -8.71 -5.20
C GLY A 134 5.87 -7.73 -4.29
N CYS A 135 5.47 -8.15 -3.10
CA CYS A 135 4.90 -7.29 -2.05
C CYS A 135 5.81 -7.21 -0.83
N ARG A 136 6.23 -8.38 -0.29
CA ARG A 136 6.99 -8.44 0.97
C ARG A 136 8.30 -7.69 0.94
N GLU A 137 8.94 -7.59 -0.22
CA GLU A 137 10.22 -6.92 -0.39
C GLU A 137 10.11 -5.40 -0.19
N ALA A 138 8.92 -4.82 -0.38
CA ALA A 138 8.66 -3.41 -0.14
C ALA A 138 8.51 -3.05 1.35
N VAL A 139 8.46 -4.04 2.25
CA VAL A 139 8.16 -3.85 3.67
C VAL A 139 9.28 -4.41 4.54
N GLU A 140 9.74 -3.61 5.51
CA GLU A 140 10.48 -4.08 6.68
C GLU A 140 9.45 -4.36 7.79
N PRO A 141 9.11 -5.65 8.07
CA PRO A 141 7.96 -5.98 8.92
C PRO A 141 8.06 -5.40 10.33
N GLY A 142 6.99 -4.73 10.78
CA GLY A 142 6.92 -4.07 12.09
C GLY A 142 7.67 -2.74 12.19
N VAL A 143 8.47 -2.37 11.17
CA VAL A 143 9.26 -1.13 11.13
C VAL A 143 8.68 -0.16 10.11
N SER A 144 8.48 -0.59 8.87
CA SER A 144 7.94 0.23 7.77
C SER A 144 6.49 -0.11 7.40
N GLY A 145 5.94 -1.16 8.00
CA GLY A 145 4.59 -1.63 7.72
C GLY A 145 4.33 -3.03 8.27
N TYR A 146 3.24 -3.63 7.82
CA TYR A 146 2.82 -4.97 8.24
C TYR A 146 2.61 -5.89 7.04
N LEU A 147 2.95 -7.16 7.24
CA LEU A 147 2.64 -8.24 6.31
C LEU A 147 1.51 -9.10 6.88
N CYS A 148 0.60 -9.54 6.03
CA CYS A 148 -0.45 -10.49 6.38
C CYS A 148 -0.52 -11.63 5.35
N PRO A 149 -1.02 -12.81 5.73
CA PRO A 149 -1.29 -13.86 4.76
C PRO A 149 -2.26 -13.36 3.67
N ALA A 150 -2.00 -13.71 2.41
CA ALA A 150 -2.95 -13.47 1.33
C ALA A 150 -4.25 -14.28 1.57
N ARG A 151 -5.37 -13.74 1.10
CA ARG A 151 -6.71 -14.37 1.24
C ARG A 151 -7.17 -14.56 2.68
N ASP A 152 -6.74 -13.69 3.58
CA ASP A 152 -7.10 -13.73 4.99
C ASP A 152 -7.61 -12.35 5.46
N ALA A 153 -8.93 -12.19 5.42
CA ALA A 153 -9.59 -10.94 5.84
C ALA A 153 -9.44 -10.66 7.34
N ASP A 154 -9.31 -11.70 8.17
CA ASP A 154 -9.11 -11.55 9.62
C ASP A 154 -7.71 -11.04 9.93
N ALA A 155 -6.69 -11.60 9.28
CA ALA A 155 -5.31 -11.13 9.39
C ALA A 155 -5.16 -9.70 8.87
N LEU A 156 -5.79 -9.37 7.73
CA LEU A 156 -5.80 -8.01 7.18
C LEU A 156 -6.46 -7.03 8.14
N TYR A 157 -7.63 -7.37 8.68
CA TYR A 157 -8.30 -6.57 9.71
C TYR A 157 -7.42 -6.35 10.93
N ALA A 158 -6.75 -7.40 11.42
CA ALA A 158 -5.86 -7.32 12.58
C ALA A 158 -4.68 -6.38 12.32
N ALA A 159 -4.06 -6.44 11.15
CA ALA A 159 -2.97 -5.55 10.75
C ALA A 159 -3.42 -4.09 10.65
N MET A 160 -4.57 -3.83 10.05
CA MET A 160 -5.13 -2.46 9.96
C MET A 160 -5.51 -1.91 11.34
N ARG A 161 -6.09 -2.74 12.21
CA ARG A 161 -6.41 -2.37 13.58
C ARG A 161 -5.15 -2.04 14.37
N GLN A 162 -4.13 -2.90 14.30
CA GLN A 162 -2.84 -2.67 14.94
C GLN A 162 -2.22 -1.33 14.51
N PHE A 163 -2.27 -1.02 13.22
CA PHE A 163 -1.79 0.25 12.70
C PHE A 163 -2.59 1.45 13.24
N LEU A 164 -3.92 1.36 13.21
CA LEU A 164 -4.81 2.43 13.68
C LEU A 164 -4.60 2.74 15.17
N GLU A 165 -4.37 1.70 15.98
CA GLU A 165 -4.15 1.80 17.43
C GLU A 165 -2.76 2.34 17.80
N LEU A 166 -1.83 2.47 16.85
CA LEU A 166 -0.54 3.13 17.10
C LEU A 166 -0.75 4.62 17.41
N PRO A 167 0.04 5.19 18.35
CA PRO A 167 0.13 6.63 18.51
C PRO A 167 0.51 7.33 17.19
N PRO A 168 -0.02 8.54 16.90
CA PRO A 168 0.27 9.27 15.66
C PRO A 168 1.76 9.42 15.35
N ALA A 169 2.57 9.69 16.38
CA ALA A 169 4.03 9.79 16.23
C ALA A 169 4.68 8.47 15.77
N GLN A 170 4.15 7.33 16.19
CA GLN A 170 4.66 6.03 15.74
C GLN A 170 4.23 5.71 14.30
N ARG A 171 3.03 6.08 13.90
CA ARG A 171 2.59 5.98 12.50
C ARG A 171 3.46 6.84 11.58
N ALA A 172 3.77 8.07 11.99
CA ALA A 172 4.67 8.96 11.25
C ALA A 172 6.09 8.40 11.17
N ALA A 173 6.62 7.84 12.26
CA ALA A 173 7.93 7.17 12.27
C ALA A 173 7.97 5.96 11.34
N MET A 174 6.89 5.16 11.31
CA MET A 174 6.74 4.04 10.38
C MET A 174 6.74 4.51 8.92
N GLY A 175 6.11 5.66 8.62
CA GLY A 175 6.14 6.28 7.29
C GLY A 175 7.54 6.73 6.87
N ALA A 176 8.30 7.35 7.77
CA ALA A 176 9.69 7.71 7.53
C ALA A 176 10.56 6.47 7.28
N ALA A 177 10.39 5.42 8.10
CA ALA A 177 11.08 4.15 7.92
C ALA A 177 10.73 3.48 6.57
N SER A 178 9.49 3.60 6.12
CA SER A 178 9.05 3.09 4.81
C SER A 178 9.79 3.80 3.66
N HIS A 179 9.90 5.12 3.70
CA HIS A 179 10.70 5.88 2.75
C HIS A 179 12.17 5.46 2.75
N ASP A 180 12.79 5.38 3.92
CA ASP A 180 14.19 5.00 4.08
C ASP A 180 14.49 3.59 3.57
N TRP A 181 13.55 2.65 3.79
CA TRP A 181 13.67 1.28 3.28
C TRP A 181 13.70 1.25 1.77
N ILE A 182 12.75 1.95 1.12
CA ILE A 182 12.67 1.99 -0.34
C ILE A 182 13.84 2.77 -0.95
N ALA A 183 14.24 3.88 -0.35
CA ALA A 183 15.38 4.65 -0.82
C ALA A 183 16.69 3.85 -0.82
N ARG A 184 16.87 2.97 0.17
CA ARG A 184 18.07 2.11 0.26
C ARG A 184 18.04 0.92 -0.69
N ASN A 185 16.86 0.33 -0.94
CA ASN A 185 16.76 -0.97 -1.60
C ASN A 185 16.18 -0.89 -3.02
N PHE A 186 15.46 0.18 -3.36
CA PHE A 186 14.67 0.26 -4.60
C PHE A 186 14.78 1.60 -5.33
N ASP A 187 15.78 2.43 -5.00
CA ASP A 187 16.05 3.62 -5.81
C ASP A 187 16.41 3.20 -7.24
N LYS A 188 15.61 3.64 -8.20
CA LYS A 188 15.76 3.29 -9.61
C LYS A 188 17.17 3.56 -10.15
N LYS A 189 17.81 4.65 -9.72
CA LYS A 189 19.17 4.99 -10.16
C LYS A 189 20.17 3.95 -9.68
N ALA A 190 20.06 3.49 -8.43
CA ALA A 190 20.92 2.46 -7.86
C ALA A 190 20.65 1.09 -8.52
N VAL A 191 19.39 0.70 -8.66
CA VAL A 191 18.99 -0.58 -9.29
C VAL A 191 19.50 -0.67 -10.73
N VAL A 192 19.39 0.40 -11.51
CA VAL A 192 19.90 0.43 -12.89
C VAL A 192 21.42 0.32 -12.91
N ALA A 193 22.12 1.04 -12.03
CA ALA A 193 23.59 0.98 -11.95
C ALA A 193 24.11 -0.43 -11.61
N GLU A 194 23.48 -1.09 -10.64
CA GLU A 194 23.79 -2.48 -10.26
C GLU A 194 23.52 -3.46 -11.40
N THR A 195 22.40 -3.29 -12.10
CA THR A 195 22.03 -4.14 -13.24
C THR A 195 23.07 -4.02 -14.36
N VAL A 196 23.47 -2.79 -14.71
CA VAL A 196 24.50 -2.56 -15.74
C VAL A 196 25.86 -3.15 -15.32
N ALA A 197 26.26 -2.98 -14.05
CA ALA A 197 27.51 -3.54 -13.54
C ALA A 197 27.51 -5.07 -13.52
N ALA A 198 26.37 -5.72 -13.38
CA ALA A 198 26.24 -7.18 -13.40
C ALA A 198 26.25 -7.78 -14.83
N LEU A 199 26.01 -6.98 -15.86
CA LEU A 199 25.99 -7.39 -17.27
C LEU A 199 27.32 -7.17 -17.99
N LEU A 200 28.25 -6.42 -17.40
CA LEU A 200 29.62 -6.17 -17.90
C LEU A 200 30.65 -7.11 -17.26
#